data_8eaf192d4444a739edc6e4a78d3d2551
#
_entry.id   8eaf192d4444a739edc6e4a78d3d2551
#
_cell.length_a   1.000
_cell.length_b   1.000
_cell.length_c   1.000
_cell.angle_alpha   90.00
_cell.angle_beta   90.00
_cell.angle_gamma   90.00
#
_symmetry.space_group_name_H-M   'P 1'
#
loop_
_entity.id
_entity.type
_entity.pdbx_description
1 polymer ?
#
loop_
_entity_poly.entity_id
_entity_poly.type
_entity_poly.pdbx_seq_one_letter_code
_entity_poly.pdbx_strand_id
1 'polypeptide(L)'
;MNILQISYHTSPYSSLGINDGGGLNVYVQQISKHLSNNHNVTVVTAEIAENFKNKNLEFYSLNLFEPDLPMDDKELHLIEFQKKLEETFELNNFDVIHSHYWLSGLVAKNISSKFNIPFIFTSHSLGVFLEGYNNERTDCEKIVMTSSNFVTASTNYENILLSESYKIDKKKIKLIKPGVDESLFSPDPNLSKENIFLSIGRIQKQKRQLEAIEFLSSFREIENDFKCYFIGGPSGTSGDDYFLELKEIVKELDLESHVEFLGNLPQSKIRELLNRSKLLIHTSEYETFGLVAIEAHSVGVPVISINQGSLKEIIDNNINGYIAESFNDPYLNEFILKILNDDKFADYISKSAINSAKKYDWKNTTKELINLYESLI
;
A
#
# COMPACT_ATOMS: atom_id res chain seq x y z
N MET A 1 -23.35 -0.42 -14.13
CA MET A 1 -23.29 0.69 -13.14
C MET A 1 -22.34 1.76 -13.65
N ASN A 2 -22.63 3.01 -13.28
CA ASN A 2 -21.75 4.16 -13.42
C ASN A 2 -21.11 4.43 -12.06
N ILE A 3 -19.81 4.21 -11.92
CA ILE A 3 -19.07 4.25 -10.67
C ILE A 3 -18.16 5.47 -10.66
N LEU A 4 -18.30 6.33 -9.65
CA LEU A 4 -17.40 7.46 -9.42
C LEU A 4 -16.36 7.06 -8.36
N GLN A 5 -15.07 7.04 -8.71
CA GLN A 5 -13.96 6.85 -7.79
C GLN A 5 -13.28 8.17 -7.51
N ILE A 6 -13.18 8.55 -6.24
CA ILE A 6 -12.51 9.79 -5.82
C ILE A 6 -11.19 9.44 -5.15
N SER A 7 -10.08 9.82 -5.79
CA SER A 7 -8.71 9.77 -5.25
C SER A 7 -8.13 11.19 -5.23
N TYR A 8 -8.57 11.98 -4.26
CA TYR A 8 -8.35 13.42 -4.21
C TYR A 8 -6.88 13.82 -4.22
N HIS A 9 -6.11 13.36 -3.21
CA HIS A 9 -4.79 13.92 -2.88
C HIS A 9 -3.63 13.37 -3.71
N THR A 10 -3.85 12.30 -4.46
CA THR A 10 -2.85 11.67 -5.34
C THR A 10 -3.52 11.00 -6.53
N SER A 11 -2.91 11.15 -7.70
CA SER A 11 -3.37 10.51 -8.93
C SER A 11 -3.01 9.02 -8.90
N PRO A 12 -3.98 8.09 -9.08
CA PRO A 12 -3.69 6.67 -9.18
C PRO A 12 -2.73 6.31 -10.31
N TYR A 13 -2.54 7.20 -11.28
CA TYR A 13 -1.71 6.99 -12.47
C TYR A 13 -0.37 7.73 -12.42
N SER A 14 -0.08 8.42 -11.32
CA SER A 14 1.24 9.00 -11.05
C SER A 14 2.29 7.94 -10.75
N SER A 15 3.57 8.30 -10.86
CA SER A 15 4.69 7.42 -10.56
C SER A 15 4.66 6.95 -9.10
N LEU A 16 4.82 5.64 -8.89
CA LEU A 16 4.85 5.05 -7.54
C LEU A 16 6.17 5.35 -6.83
N GLY A 17 6.09 5.45 -5.50
CA GLY A 17 7.27 5.66 -4.64
C GLY A 17 7.79 7.10 -4.62
N ILE A 18 7.11 8.04 -5.29
CA ILE A 18 7.40 9.48 -5.30
C ILE A 18 6.23 10.20 -4.62
N ASN A 19 6.52 11.23 -3.85
CA ASN A 19 5.53 12.02 -3.12
C ASN A 19 4.57 11.13 -2.31
N ASP A 20 3.27 11.23 -2.58
CA ASP A 20 2.24 10.41 -1.93
C ASP A 20 1.92 9.10 -2.67
N GLY A 21 2.59 8.84 -3.81
CA GLY A 21 2.36 7.65 -4.63
C GLY A 21 2.75 6.35 -3.92
N GLY A 22 1.80 5.44 -3.73
CA GLY A 22 2.00 4.20 -2.98
C GLY A 22 0.90 3.16 -3.19
N GLY A 23 0.65 2.36 -2.17
CA GLY A 23 -0.34 1.27 -2.21
C GLY A 23 -1.75 1.71 -2.57
N LEU A 24 -2.18 2.92 -2.16
CA LEU A 24 -3.46 3.51 -2.56
C LEU A 24 -3.56 3.63 -4.08
N ASN A 25 -2.53 4.15 -4.73
CA ASN A 25 -2.50 4.34 -6.18
C ASN A 25 -2.63 3.00 -6.91
N VAL A 26 -1.87 1.98 -6.49
CA VAL A 26 -1.96 0.61 -7.01
C VAL A 26 -3.38 0.07 -6.83
N TYR A 27 -3.95 0.22 -5.64
CA TYR A 27 -5.30 -0.26 -5.34
C TYR A 27 -6.34 0.38 -6.26
N VAL A 28 -6.40 1.72 -6.33
CA VAL A 28 -7.38 2.43 -7.16
C VAL A 28 -7.21 2.12 -8.64
N GLN A 29 -5.96 2.07 -9.13
CA GLN A 29 -5.66 1.71 -10.52
C GLN A 29 -6.17 0.30 -10.85
N GLN A 30 -5.86 -0.68 -10.01
CA GLN A 30 -6.22 -2.08 -10.27
C GLN A 30 -7.73 -2.32 -10.18
N ILE A 31 -8.40 -1.82 -9.15
CA ILE A 31 -9.86 -1.99 -9.08
C ILE A 31 -10.57 -1.27 -10.22
N SER A 32 -10.12 -0.07 -10.61
CA SER A 32 -10.71 0.68 -11.73
C SER A 32 -10.55 -0.08 -13.06
N LYS A 33 -9.35 -0.64 -13.31
CA LYS A 33 -9.06 -1.49 -14.47
C LYS A 33 -9.99 -2.71 -14.52
N HIS A 34 -10.19 -3.40 -13.41
CA HIS A 34 -11.03 -4.60 -13.37
C HIS A 34 -12.53 -4.28 -13.42
N LEU A 35 -12.99 -3.23 -12.72
CA LEU A 35 -14.37 -2.76 -12.76
C LEU A 35 -14.80 -2.33 -14.17
N SER A 36 -13.90 -1.64 -14.90
CA SER A 36 -14.18 -1.13 -16.24
C SER A 36 -14.41 -2.21 -17.31
N ASN A 37 -14.16 -3.49 -17.00
CA ASN A 37 -14.51 -4.57 -17.92
C ASN A 37 -16.03 -4.67 -18.15
N ASN A 38 -16.85 -4.33 -17.15
CA ASN A 38 -18.31 -4.50 -17.20
C ASN A 38 -19.11 -3.27 -16.75
N HIS A 39 -18.45 -2.24 -16.24
CA HIS A 39 -19.07 -1.05 -15.68
C HIS A 39 -18.39 0.22 -16.21
N ASN A 40 -19.10 1.34 -16.26
CA ASN A 40 -18.49 2.63 -16.54
C ASN A 40 -17.83 3.15 -15.25
N VAL A 41 -16.55 3.42 -15.31
CA VAL A 41 -15.75 3.87 -14.17
C VAL A 41 -15.13 5.22 -14.49
N THR A 42 -15.45 6.20 -13.67
CA THR A 42 -14.84 7.53 -13.73
C THR A 42 -13.97 7.71 -12.48
N VAL A 43 -12.67 7.92 -12.66
CA VAL A 43 -11.72 8.19 -11.59
C VAL A 43 -11.35 9.65 -11.62
N VAL A 44 -11.45 10.33 -10.47
CA VAL A 44 -11.18 11.78 -10.38
C VAL A 44 -10.16 12.09 -9.30
N THR A 45 -9.20 12.95 -9.63
CA THR A 45 -8.17 13.47 -8.72
C THR A 45 -8.11 14.99 -8.77
N ALA A 46 -7.56 15.61 -7.71
CA ALA A 46 -7.24 17.03 -7.70
C ALA A 46 -5.81 17.31 -8.22
N GLU A 47 -4.89 16.33 -8.08
CA GLU A 47 -3.50 16.42 -8.54
C GLU A 47 -3.43 16.62 -10.05
N ILE A 48 -2.52 17.49 -10.50
CA ILE A 48 -2.29 17.77 -11.93
C ILE A 48 -1.77 16.51 -12.62
N ALA A 49 -2.51 16.05 -13.62
CA ALA A 49 -2.18 14.86 -14.40
C ALA A 49 -2.89 14.90 -15.76
N GLU A 50 -2.43 14.08 -16.69
CA GLU A 50 -3.02 13.98 -18.03
C GLU A 50 -4.31 13.14 -18.00
N ASN A 51 -5.40 13.70 -18.52
CA ASN A 51 -6.68 13.00 -18.62
C ASN A 51 -6.64 11.93 -19.71
N PHE A 52 -7.34 10.83 -19.50
CA PHE A 52 -7.50 9.81 -20.54
C PHE A 52 -8.88 9.14 -20.48
N LYS A 53 -9.24 8.52 -21.62
CA LYS A 53 -10.40 7.64 -21.74
C LYS A 53 -10.00 6.36 -22.45
N ASN A 54 -10.30 5.23 -21.85
CA ASN A 54 -10.06 3.90 -22.42
C ASN A 54 -11.28 3.01 -22.19
N LYS A 55 -12.09 2.80 -23.25
CA LYS A 55 -13.35 2.04 -23.18
C LYS A 55 -14.28 2.61 -22.09
N ASN A 56 -14.51 1.84 -21.04
CA ASN A 56 -15.39 2.18 -19.92
C ASN A 56 -14.64 2.82 -18.75
N LEU A 57 -13.35 3.10 -18.88
CA LEU A 57 -12.52 3.76 -17.86
C LEU A 57 -12.18 5.18 -18.31
N GLU A 58 -12.61 6.15 -17.53
CA GLU A 58 -12.27 7.56 -17.72
C GLU A 58 -11.49 8.05 -16.50
N PHE A 59 -10.41 8.77 -16.74
CA PHE A 59 -9.63 9.42 -15.70
C PHE A 59 -9.59 10.92 -15.93
N TYR A 60 -9.92 11.67 -14.89
CA TYR A 60 -9.94 13.12 -14.90
C TYR A 60 -9.10 13.69 -13.75
N SER A 61 -8.16 14.53 -14.11
CA SER A 61 -7.54 15.47 -13.18
C SER A 61 -8.28 16.80 -13.25
N LEU A 62 -8.65 17.35 -12.11
CA LEU A 62 -9.24 18.70 -12.02
C LEU A 62 -8.17 19.79 -11.89
N ASN A 63 -6.89 19.43 -11.93
CA ASN A 63 -5.72 20.33 -12.02
C ASN A 63 -5.73 21.43 -10.95
N LEU A 64 -5.73 21.06 -9.68
CA LEU A 64 -5.73 22.01 -8.56
C LEU A 64 -4.36 22.24 -7.96
N PHE A 65 -3.51 21.21 -7.93
CA PHE A 65 -2.18 21.29 -7.34
C PHE A 65 -1.20 20.31 -7.96
N GLU A 66 0.08 20.65 -7.84
CA GLU A 66 1.19 19.79 -8.25
C GLU A 66 1.35 18.58 -7.29
N PRO A 67 1.91 17.45 -7.78
CA PRO A 67 2.06 16.23 -6.99
C PRO A 67 2.85 16.39 -5.68
N ASP A 68 3.80 17.32 -5.65
CA ASP A 68 4.71 17.59 -4.53
C ASP A 68 4.16 18.57 -3.49
N LEU A 69 2.93 19.10 -3.69
CA LEU A 69 2.31 19.98 -2.71
C LEU A 69 2.19 19.25 -1.35
N PRO A 70 2.59 19.86 -0.21
CA PRO A 70 2.41 19.27 1.11
C PRO A 70 0.95 18.91 1.43
N MET A 71 0.75 17.87 2.24
CA MET A 71 -0.60 17.36 2.54
C MET A 71 -1.51 18.42 3.19
N ASP A 72 -0.98 19.21 4.12
CA ASP A 72 -1.74 20.27 4.80
C ASP A 72 -2.22 21.35 3.82
N ASP A 73 -1.41 21.66 2.81
CA ASP A 73 -1.78 22.62 1.76
C ASP A 73 -2.81 22.01 0.78
N LYS A 74 -2.74 20.69 0.52
CA LYS A 74 -3.75 20.00 -0.29
C LYS A 74 -5.15 20.13 0.31
N GLU A 75 -5.28 20.10 1.63
CA GLU A 75 -6.57 20.24 2.33
C GLU A 75 -7.30 21.54 1.98
N LEU A 76 -6.56 22.62 1.73
CA LEU A 76 -7.12 23.94 1.42
C LEU A 76 -7.93 23.97 0.10
N HIS A 77 -7.69 22.99 -0.79
CA HIS A 77 -8.34 22.91 -2.10
C HIS A 77 -9.61 22.05 -2.13
N LEU A 78 -10.04 21.46 -0.99
CA LEU A 78 -11.20 20.56 -0.95
C LEU A 78 -12.50 21.19 -1.45
N ILE A 79 -12.78 22.45 -1.09
CA ILE A 79 -14.00 23.16 -1.51
C ILE A 79 -13.97 23.43 -3.00
N GLU A 80 -12.83 23.86 -3.54
CA GLU A 80 -12.65 24.09 -4.97
C GLU A 80 -12.77 22.79 -5.77
N PHE A 81 -12.19 21.69 -5.25
CA PHE A 81 -12.32 20.38 -5.88
C PHE A 81 -13.77 19.93 -5.97
N GLN A 82 -14.53 20.04 -4.89
CA GLN A 82 -15.95 19.70 -4.87
C GLN A 82 -16.72 20.53 -5.91
N LYS A 83 -16.49 21.86 -5.95
CA LYS A 83 -17.14 22.74 -6.91
C LYS A 83 -16.83 22.35 -8.37
N LYS A 84 -15.55 22.14 -8.70
CA LYS A 84 -15.14 21.69 -10.04
C LYS A 84 -15.73 20.32 -10.39
N LEU A 85 -15.81 19.40 -9.43
CA LEU A 85 -16.43 18.10 -9.64
C LEU A 85 -17.91 18.24 -10.02
N GLU A 86 -18.65 19.10 -9.31
CA GLU A 86 -20.06 19.40 -9.61
C GLU A 86 -20.26 20.12 -10.95
N GLU A 87 -19.31 20.97 -11.37
CA GLU A 87 -19.34 21.68 -12.64
C GLU A 87 -18.95 20.77 -13.83
N THR A 88 -18.11 19.76 -13.59
CA THR A 88 -17.57 18.90 -14.64
C THR A 88 -18.49 17.74 -14.98
N PHE A 89 -19.23 17.22 -13.99
CA PHE A 89 -20.00 15.99 -14.14
C PHE A 89 -21.48 16.18 -13.78
N GLU A 90 -22.35 15.54 -14.56
CA GLU A 90 -23.75 15.32 -14.18
C GLU A 90 -23.82 14.22 -13.11
N LEU A 91 -23.62 14.62 -11.85
CA LEU A 91 -23.42 13.67 -10.72
C LEU A 91 -24.59 12.70 -10.53
N ASN A 92 -25.83 13.10 -10.83
CA ASN A 92 -26.99 12.21 -10.78
C ASN A 92 -26.92 10.98 -11.71
N ASN A 93 -25.96 10.96 -12.64
CA ASN A 93 -25.73 9.81 -13.52
C ASN A 93 -24.88 8.71 -12.88
N PHE A 94 -24.29 8.95 -11.72
CA PHE A 94 -23.53 7.94 -10.99
C PHE A 94 -24.44 7.16 -10.05
N ASP A 95 -24.27 5.84 -10.06
CA ASP A 95 -25.02 4.91 -9.21
C ASP A 95 -24.39 4.80 -7.82
N VAL A 96 -23.06 4.94 -7.72
CA VAL A 96 -22.31 4.81 -6.47
C VAL A 96 -21.01 5.63 -6.52
N ILE A 97 -20.60 6.14 -5.35
CA ILE A 97 -19.30 6.77 -5.14
C ILE A 97 -18.42 5.83 -4.31
N HIS A 98 -17.16 5.62 -4.72
CA HIS A 98 -16.15 4.99 -3.90
C HIS A 98 -15.02 5.97 -3.63
N SER A 99 -14.87 6.37 -2.39
CA SER A 99 -13.86 7.34 -1.96
C SER A 99 -12.67 6.65 -1.29
N HIS A 100 -11.48 7.13 -1.64
CA HIS A 100 -10.21 6.59 -1.19
C HIS A 100 -9.45 7.63 -0.39
N TYR A 101 -9.17 7.32 0.89
CA TYR A 101 -8.57 8.22 1.85
C TYR A 101 -9.54 9.28 2.38
N TRP A 102 -9.26 9.82 3.57
CA TRP A 102 -10.19 10.65 4.32
C TRP A 102 -10.58 11.97 3.61
N LEU A 103 -9.64 12.62 2.91
CA LEU A 103 -9.94 13.84 2.13
C LEU A 103 -10.97 13.57 1.03
N SER A 104 -10.80 12.48 0.30
CA SER A 104 -11.80 12.02 -0.70
C SER A 104 -13.13 11.70 -0.03
N GLY A 105 -13.07 11.14 1.17
CA GLY A 105 -14.24 10.79 1.96
C GLY A 105 -15.08 12.01 2.37
N LEU A 106 -14.43 13.13 2.73
CA LEU A 106 -15.13 14.39 3.05
C LEU A 106 -15.91 14.92 1.84
N VAL A 107 -15.30 14.90 0.66
CA VAL A 107 -15.98 15.29 -0.58
C VAL A 107 -17.11 14.32 -0.90
N ALA A 108 -16.86 13.01 -0.86
CA ALA A 108 -17.87 12.00 -1.13
C ALA A 108 -19.10 12.13 -0.22
N LYS A 109 -18.89 12.40 1.08
CA LYS A 109 -19.97 12.66 2.05
C LYS A 109 -20.85 13.82 1.63
N ASN A 110 -20.25 14.95 1.21
CA ASN A 110 -20.99 16.13 0.80
C ASN A 110 -21.79 15.88 -0.49
N ILE A 111 -21.15 15.26 -1.49
CA ILE A 111 -21.78 14.88 -2.77
C ILE A 111 -22.92 13.87 -2.54
N SER A 112 -22.65 12.83 -1.77
CA SER A 112 -23.67 11.82 -1.41
C SER A 112 -24.90 12.46 -0.78
N SER A 113 -24.72 13.36 0.17
CA SER A 113 -25.84 14.05 0.84
C SER A 113 -26.60 14.98 -0.10
N LYS A 114 -25.93 15.67 -1.02
CA LYS A 114 -26.54 16.65 -1.92
C LYS A 114 -27.30 15.99 -3.09
N PHE A 115 -26.75 14.90 -3.64
CA PHE A 115 -27.28 14.23 -4.83
C PHE A 115 -27.96 12.90 -4.54
N ASN A 116 -28.00 12.48 -3.25
CA ASN A 116 -28.59 11.20 -2.79
C ASN A 116 -27.96 9.97 -3.47
N ILE A 117 -26.63 9.99 -3.64
CA ILE A 117 -25.86 8.89 -4.20
C ILE A 117 -25.19 8.13 -3.07
N PRO A 118 -25.37 6.80 -2.95
CA PRO A 118 -24.68 6.03 -1.91
C PRO A 118 -23.16 6.06 -2.09
N PHE A 119 -22.42 6.04 -0.96
CA PHE A 119 -20.96 6.00 -1.05
C PHE A 119 -20.33 4.98 -0.11
N ILE A 120 -19.20 4.43 -0.58
CA ILE A 120 -18.31 3.52 0.14
C ILE A 120 -17.00 4.22 0.40
N PHE A 121 -16.38 3.90 1.51
CA PHE A 121 -15.11 4.47 1.92
C PHE A 121 -14.05 3.39 2.16
N THR A 122 -12.85 3.59 1.58
CA THR A 122 -11.63 2.83 1.87
C THR A 122 -10.58 3.77 2.47
N SER A 123 -10.09 3.45 3.67
CA SER A 123 -9.18 4.33 4.44
C SER A 123 -7.77 4.43 3.85
N HIS A 124 -7.20 3.33 3.40
CA HIS A 124 -5.80 3.12 2.96
C HIS A 124 -4.74 3.40 4.02
N SER A 125 -5.01 4.27 4.96
CA SER A 125 -4.24 4.50 6.19
C SER A 125 -5.15 5.14 7.23
N LEU A 126 -4.79 4.98 8.51
CA LEU A 126 -5.59 5.46 9.63
C LEU A 126 -4.80 6.45 10.49
N GLY A 127 -5.44 7.56 10.83
CA GLY A 127 -4.84 8.62 11.65
C GLY A 127 -4.42 8.16 13.05
N VAL A 128 -5.06 7.12 13.60
CA VAL A 128 -4.67 6.51 14.90
C VAL A 128 -3.24 5.98 14.95
N PHE A 129 -2.59 5.79 13.80
CA PHE A 129 -1.20 5.33 13.72
C PHE A 129 -0.18 6.47 13.65
N LEU A 130 -0.61 7.73 13.56
CA LEU A 130 0.29 8.86 13.47
C LEU A 130 0.80 9.25 14.86
N GLU A 131 2.13 9.43 14.99
CA GLU A 131 2.70 10.02 16.18
C GLU A 131 2.12 11.43 16.41
N GLY A 132 1.77 11.73 17.67
CA GLY A 132 1.18 13.00 18.03
C GLY A 132 -0.33 13.11 17.80
N TYR A 133 -0.99 11.99 17.48
CA TYR A 133 -2.44 11.82 17.35
C TYR A 133 -3.14 13.10 16.86
N ASN A 134 -3.18 13.32 15.57
CA ASN A 134 -3.93 14.45 15.01
C ASN A 134 -5.43 14.18 15.20
N ASN A 135 -5.99 14.68 16.28
CA ASN A 135 -7.41 14.54 16.64
C ASN A 135 -8.32 14.99 15.49
N GLU A 136 -7.94 16.06 14.78
CA GLU A 136 -8.70 16.61 13.67
C GLU A 136 -8.83 15.59 12.52
N ARG A 137 -7.74 14.95 12.11
CA ARG A 137 -7.78 13.91 11.09
C ARG A 137 -8.63 12.70 11.53
N THR A 138 -8.44 12.19 12.74
CA THR A 138 -9.22 11.04 13.23
C THR A 138 -10.69 11.37 13.39
N ASP A 139 -11.04 12.61 13.77
CA ASP A 139 -12.43 13.05 13.83
C ASP A 139 -13.04 13.15 12.42
N CYS A 140 -12.32 13.67 11.44
CA CYS A 140 -12.74 13.69 10.04
C CYS A 140 -12.92 12.27 9.49
N GLU A 141 -11.97 11.36 9.73
CA GLU A 141 -12.08 9.94 9.35
C GLU A 141 -13.34 9.30 9.96
N LYS A 142 -13.61 9.53 11.24
CA LYS A 142 -14.80 9.03 11.93
C LYS A 142 -16.09 9.58 11.33
N ILE A 143 -16.13 10.87 11.00
CA ILE A 143 -17.27 11.52 10.33
C ILE A 143 -17.54 10.84 8.98
N VAL A 144 -16.49 10.64 8.17
CA VAL A 144 -16.61 10.00 6.86
C VAL A 144 -17.11 8.57 6.99
N MET A 145 -16.49 7.76 7.86
CA MET A 145 -16.84 6.37 8.09
C MET A 145 -18.28 6.21 8.61
N THR A 146 -18.69 7.08 9.53
CA THR A 146 -20.05 7.05 10.07
C THR A 146 -21.09 7.41 9.01
N SER A 147 -20.77 8.35 8.12
CA SER A 147 -21.65 8.83 7.05
C SER A 147 -21.72 7.90 5.85
N SER A 148 -20.67 7.09 5.58
CA SER A 148 -20.66 6.14 4.47
C SER A 148 -21.68 5.02 4.66
N ASN A 149 -22.13 4.42 3.55
CA ASN A 149 -22.97 3.21 3.60
C ASN A 149 -22.14 2.02 4.09
N PHE A 150 -20.91 1.87 3.56
CA PHE A 150 -19.97 0.85 4.00
C PHE A 150 -18.54 1.42 4.07
N VAL A 151 -17.76 0.81 4.98
CA VAL A 151 -16.31 1.02 5.08
C VAL A 151 -15.63 -0.30 4.73
N THR A 152 -14.66 -0.30 3.83
CA THR A 152 -13.88 -1.50 3.53
C THR A 152 -12.67 -1.59 4.44
N ALA A 153 -12.38 -2.78 4.93
CA ALA A 153 -11.16 -3.13 5.64
C ALA A 153 -10.39 -4.17 4.82
N SER A 154 -9.08 -4.03 4.74
CA SER A 154 -8.20 -4.93 3.99
C SER A 154 -7.82 -6.17 4.80
N THR A 155 -7.85 -6.08 6.13
CA THR A 155 -7.45 -7.13 7.08
C THR A 155 -8.39 -7.18 8.28
N ASN A 156 -8.39 -8.31 9.01
CA ASN A 156 -9.10 -8.38 10.29
C ASN A 156 -8.50 -7.43 11.32
N TYR A 157 -7.20 -7.19 11.27
CA TYR A 157 -6.55 -6.21 12.12
C TYR A 157 -7.13 -4.80 11.89
N GLU A 158 -7.26 -4.38 10.63
CA GLU A 158 -7.90 -3.10 10.29
C GLU A 158 -9.38 -3.08 10.72
N ASN A 159 -10.12 -4.17 10.49
CA ASN A 159 -11.52 -4.30 10.94
C ASN A 159 -11.67 -4.09 12.46
N ILE A 160 -10.75 -4.65 13.27
CA ILE A 160 -10.73 -4.44 14.72
C ILE A 160 -10.49 -2.96 15.03
N LEU A 161 -9.52 -2.30 14.40
CA LEU A 161 -9.24 -0.88 14.61
C LEU A 161 -10.44 0.01 14.25
N LEU A 162 -11.10 -0.25 13.14
CA LEU A 162 -12.29 0.49 12.72
C LEU A 162 -13.42 0.33 13.74
N SER A 163 -13.63 -0.88 14.25
CA SER A 163 -14.71 -1.14 15.23
C SER A 163 -14.37 -0.67 16.63
N GLU A 164 -13.11 -0.79 17.08
CA GLU A 164 -12.71 -0.51 18.46
C GLU A 164 -12.19 0.90 18.68
N SER A 165 -11.35 1.42 17.77
CA SER A 165 -10.80 2.77 17.90
C SER A 165 -11.77 3.83 17.39
N TYR A 166 -12.32 3.63 16.18
CA TYR A 166 -13.27 4.58 15.58
C TYR A 166 -14.73 4.36 15.98
N LYS A 167 -15.05 3.22 16.65
CA LYS A 167 -16.42 2.86 17.07
C LYS A 167 -17.41 2.74 15.90
N ILE A 168 -16.93 2.26 14.77
CA ILE A 168 -17.79 2.03 13.59
C ILE A 168 -18.59 0.74 13.78
N ASP A 169 -19.88 0.79 13.45
CA ASP A 169 -20.75 -0.40 13.50
C ASP A 169 -20.17 -1.52 12.60
N LYS A 170 -19.95 -2.69 13.20
CA LYS A 170 -19.39 -3.87 12.51
C LYS A 170 -20.20 -4.27 11.26
N LYS A 171 -21.50 -3.96 11.21
CA LYS A 171 -22.35 -4.23 10.03
C LYS A 171 -21.95 -3.39 8.83
N LYS A 172 -21.41 -2.20 9.05
CA LYS A 172 -20.90 -1.31 8.00
C LYS A 172 -19.51 -1.71 7.50
N ILE A 173 -18.72 -2.43 8.28
CA ILE A 173 -17.36 -2.80 7.91
C ILE A 173 -17.42 -4.06 7.04
N LYS A 174 -16.78 -4.00 5.86
CA LYS A 174 -16.67 -5.11 4.91
C LYS A 174 -15.22 -5.47 4.70
N LEU A 175 -14.86 -6.71 5.00
CA LEU A 175 -13.51 -7.21 4.77
C LEU A 175 -13.35 -7.52 3.28
N ILE A 176 -12.58 -6.70 2.58
CA ILE A 176 -12.29 -6.85 1.15
C ILE A 176 -10.78 -6.77 0.96
N LYS A 177 -10.17 -7.92 0.71
CA LYS A 177 -8.71 -8.01 0.58
C LYS A 177 -8.25 -7.46 -0.76
N PRO A 178 -7.19 -6.64 -0.80
CA PRO A 178 -6.51 -6.30 -2.03
C PRO A 178 -5.93 -7.53 -2.75
N GLY A 179 -5.60 -7.37 -4.01
CA GLY A 179 -4.96 -8.39 -4.82
C GLY A 179 -3.52 -8.07 -5.18
N VAL A 180 -2.92 -8.95 -5.98
CA VAL A 180 -1.66 -8.74 -6.66
C VAL A 180 -1.86 -8.90 -8.17
N ASP A 181 -1.09 -8.18 -8.97
CA ASP A 181 -1.10 -8.34 -10.42
C ASP A 181 -0.15 -9.49 -10.80
N GLU A 182 -0.71 -10.72 -10.89
CA GLU A 182 0.05 -11.93 -11.25
C GLU A 182 0.67 -11.85 -12.67
N SER A 183 0.16 -10.97 -13.54
CA SER A 183 0.75 -10.76 -14.86
C SER A 183 2.06 -9.99 -14.77
N LEU A 184 2.21 -9.16 -13.74
CA LEU A 184 3.41 -8.40 -13.44
C LEU A 184 4.30 -9.16 -12.45
N PHE A 185 3.76 -9.61 -11.32
CA PHE A 185 4.50 -10.29 -10.26
C PHE A 185 4.31 -11.81 -10.35
N SER A 186 5.13 -12.45 -11.15
CA SER A 186 5.21 -13.91 -11.30
C SER A 186 6.67 -14.37 -11.30
N PRO A 187 6.95 -15.61 -10.89
CA PRO A 187 8.30 -16.17 -10.94
C PRO A 187 8.86 -16.14 -12.37
N ASP A 188 10.10 -15.69 -12.51
CA ASP A 188 10.81 -15.70 -13.78
C ASP A 188 11.88 -16.81 -13.76
N PRO A 189 11.67 -17.93 -14.51
CA PRO A 189 12.58 -19.06 -14.50
C PRO A 189 13.95 -18.77 -15.12
N ASN A 190 14.11 -17.61 -15.79
CA ASN A 190 15.39 -17.23 -16.41
C ASN A 190 16.28 -16.43 -15.44
N LEU A 191 15.75 -16.05 -14.26
CA LEU A 191 16.50 -15.33 -13.25
C LEU A 191 16.85 -16.27 -12.09
N SER A 192 18.13 -16.27 -11.72
CA SER A 192 18.62 -16.99 -10.55
C SER A 192 18.52 -16.15 -9.28
N LYS A 193 18.24 -16.81 -8.16
CA LYS A 193 18.28 -16.16 -6.85
C LYS A 193 19.73 -15.88 -6.43
N GLU A 194 19.95 -14.71 -5.90
CA GLU A 194 21.21 -14.21 -5.36
C GLU A 194 21.02 -13.88 -3.88
N ASN A 195 22.09 -13.76 -3.12
CA ASN A 195 22.03 -13.35 -1.71
C ASN A 195 21.69 -11.86 -1.58
N ILE A 196 20.56 -11.47 -2.23
CA ILE A 196 20.01 -10.13 -2.22
C ILE A 196 18.83 -10.09 -1.27
N PHE A 197 18.83 -9.12 -0.38
CA PHE A 197 17.72 -8.72 0.46
C PHE A 197 17.14 -7.43 -0.10
N LEU A 198 15.84 -7.25 0.03
CA LEU A 198 15.17 -6.01 -0.38
C LEU A 198 14.44 -5.38 0.78
N SER A 199 14.44 -4.06 0.83
CA SER A 199 13.53 -3.25 1.63
C SER A 199 12.82 -2.28 0.68
N ILE A 200 11.52 -2.42 0.51
CA ILE A 200 10.75 -1.68 -0.50
C ILE A 200 9.69 -0.83 0.19
N GLY A 201 9.77 0.48 -0.02
CA GLY A 201 8.83 1.44 0.53
C GLY A 201 9.40 2.85 0.54
N ARG A 202 8.53 3.83 0.67
CA ARG A 202 8.95 5.24 0.81
C ARG A 202 9.87 5.39 2.02
N ILE A 203 10.89 6.22 1.92
CA ILE A 203 11.79 6.50 3.04
C ILE A 203 11.09 7.48 3.99
N GLN A 204 10.65 6.95 5.10
CA GLN A 204 9.90 7.66 6.15
C GLN A 204 10.15 6.97 7.49
N LYS A 205 10.17 7.73 8.60
CA LYS A 205 10.38 7.17 9.96
C LYS A 205 9.41 6.03 10.29
N GLN A 206 8.16 6.14 9.88
CA GLN A 206 7.13 5.10 10.08
C GLN A 206 7.43 3.78 9.35
N LYS A 207 8.30 3.81 8.32
CA LYS A 207 8.75 2.60 7.61
C LYS A 207 9.95 1.94 8.28
N ARG A 208 10.55 2.59 9.29
CA ARG A 208 11.57 2.01 10.18
C ARG A 208 12.76 1.39 9.44
N GLN A 209 13.25 2.04 8.39
CA GLN A 209 14.42 1.56 7.67
C GLN A 209 15.67 1.53 8.54
N LEU A 210 15.74 2.38 9.57
CA LEU A 210 16.84 2.39 10.53
C LEU A 210 17.00 1.03 11.21
N GLU A 211 15.91 0.46 11.70
CA GLU A 211 15.91 -0.86 12.36
C GLU A 211 16.37 -1.99 11.41
N ALA A 212 16.04 -1.86 10.10
CA ALA A 212 16.59 -2.80 9.13
C ALA A 212 18.10 -2.67 8.98
N ILE A 213 18.64 -1.44 8.95
CA ILE A 213 20.08 -1.19 8.84
C ILE A 213 20.83 -1.70 10.09
N GLU A 214 20.31 -1.42 11.29
CA GLU A 214 20.85 -1.92 12.54
C GLU A 214 20.85 -3.44 12.60
N PHE A 215 19.76 -4.07 12.16
CA PHE A 215 19.68 -5.52 12.02
C PHE A 215 20.75 -6.05 11.05
N LEU A 216 20.89 -5.45 9.87
CA LEU A 216 21.90 -5.87 8.88
C LEU A 216 23.32 -5.73 9.40
N SER A 217 23.61 -4.73 10.23
CA SER A 217 24.91 -4.58 10.90
C SER A 217 25.19 -5.74 11.84
N SER A 218 24.21 -6.14 12.63
CA SER A 218 24.34 -7.28 13.54
C SER A 218 24.41 -8.61 12.77
N PHE A 219 23.63 -8.76 11.70
CA PHE A 219 23.59 -9.96 10.87
C PHE A 219 24.88 -10.18 10.10
N ARG A 220 25.57 -9.12 9.64
CA ARG A 220 26.87 -9.18 8.96
C ARG A 220 27.94 -9.90 9.80
N GLU A 221 27.90 -9.83 11.13
CA GLU A 221 28.83 -10.55 12.00
C GLU A 221 28.64 -12.08 11.97
N ILE A 222 27.47 -12.53 11.48
CA ILE A 222 27.11 -13.96 11.38
C ILE A 222 27.31 -14.46 9.95
N GLU A 223 26.88 -13.66 8.98
CA GLU A 223 26.93 -13.95 7.53
C GLU A 223 27.28 -12.69 6.78
N ASN A 224 28.36 -12.71 6.01
CA ASN A 224 28.87 -11.54 5.31
C ASN A 224 28.60 -11.55 3.79
N ASP A 225 28.10 -12.67 3.26
CA ASP A 225 27.79 -12.78 1.80
C ASP A 225 26.33 -12.42 1.53
N PHE A 226 26.02 -11.12 1.61
CA PHE A 226 24.72 -10.59 1.17
C PHE A 226 24.83 -9.14 0.69
N LYS A 227 23.82 -8.70 -0.06
CA LYS A 227 23.54 -7.30 -0.39
C LYS A 227 22.10 -6.96 0.04
N CYS A 228 21.87 -5.73 0.49
CA CYS A 228 20.52 -5.23 0.75
C CYS A 228 20.26 -3.96 -0.04
N TYR A 229 19.19 -3.96 -0.83
CA TYR A 229 18.76 -2.80 -1.60
C TYR A 229 17.52 -2.17 -0.96
N PHE A 230 17.65 -0.88 -0.64
CA PHE A 230 16.53 -0.04 -0.22
C PHE A 230 15.93 0.65 -1.44
N ILE A 231 14.66 0.37 -1.72
CA ILE A 231 13.94 0.85 -2.91
C ILE A 231 12.79 1.75 -2.47
N GLY A 232 12.82 2.98 -2.95
CA GLY A 232 11.88 4.05 -2.64
C GLY A 232 12.60 5.36 -2.40
N GLY A 233 11.91 6.46 -2.54
CA GLY A 233 12.46 7.80 -2.29
C GLY A 233 12.01 8.37 -0.95
N PRO A 234 12.67 9.45 -0.51
CA PRO A 234 12.22 10.23 0.63
C PRO A 234 10.81 10.78 0.39
N SER A 235 10.00 10.82 1.44
CA SER A 235 8.62 11.28 1.35
C SER A 235 8.15 11.89 2.68
N GLY A 236 7.24 12.87 2.60
CA GLY A 236 6.79 13.65 3.74
C GLY A 236 7.78 14.74 4.16
N THR A 237 7.39 15.59 5.10
CA THR A 237 8.13 16.80 5.51
C THR A 237 9.53 16.54 6.08
N SER A 238 9.79 15.36 6.61
CA SER A 238 11.09 14.94 7.17
C SER A 238 11.78 13.84 6.38
N GLY A 239 11.29 13.52 5.18
CA GLY A 239 11.81 12.39 4.39
C GLY A 239 13.25 12.56 3.97
N ASP A 240 13.64 13.76 3.51
CA ASP A 240 15.00 14.06 3.07
C ASP A 240 16.00 14.02 4.23
N ASP A 241 15.65 14.60 5.36
CA ASP A 241 16.49 14.58 6.57
C ASP A 241 16.69 13.16 7.08
N TYR A 242 15.62 12.37 7.13
CA TYR A 242 15.70 10.96 7.51
C TYR A 242 16.54 10.14 6.52
N PHE A 243 16.45 10.42 5.23
CA PHE A 243 17.28 9.75 4.24
C PHE A 243 18.76 10.06 4.41
N LEU A 244 19.13 11.30 4.73
CA LEU A 244 20.50 11.69 5.04
C LEU A 244 20.99 10.96 6.31
N GLU A 245 20.17 10.94 7.37
CA GLU A 245 20.45 10.20 8.61
C GLU A 245 20.75 8.72 8.32
N LEU A 246 19.93 8.03 7.51
CA LEU A 246 20.15 6.63 7.17
C LEU A 246 21.48 6.40 6.43
N LYS A 247 21.86 7.32 5.53
CA LYS A 247 23.17 7.23 4.83
C LYS A 247 24.37 7.40 5.76
N GLU A 248 24.26 8.32 6.71
CA GLU A 248 25.32 8.51 7.72
C GLU A 248 25.46 7.25 8.59
N ILE A 249 24.35 6.67 9.04
CA ILE A 249 24.35 5.44 9.84
C ILE A 249 24.92 4.24 9.05
N VAL A 250 24.59 4.09 7.76
CA VAL A 250 25.20 3.04 6.91
C VAL A 250 26.72 3.18 6.88
N LYS A 251 27.24 4.41 6.81
CA LYS A 251 28.68 4.67 6.86
C LYS A 251 29.27 4.45 8.25
N GLU A 252 28.63 4.91 9.32
CA GLU A 252 29.10 4.71 10.70
C GLU A 252 29.19 3.22 11.08
N LEU A 253 28.30 2.40 10.50
CA LEU A 253 28.25 0.95 10.71
C LEU A 253 29.09 0.16 9.70
N ASP A 254 29.90 0.81 8.84
CA ASP A 254 30.71 0.19 7.79
C ASP A 254 29.90 -0.73 6.85
N LEU A 255 28.63 -0.39 6.54
CA LEU A 255 27.73 -1.20 5.72
C LEU A 255 27.70 -0.79 4.25
N GLU A 256 28.53 0.16 3.79
CA GLU A 256 28.54 0.69 2.41
C GLU A 256 28.77 -0.39 1.36
N SER A 257 29.45 -1.48 1.73
CA SER A 257 29.64 -2.63 0.84
C SER A 257 28.43 -3.57 0.79
N HIS A 258 27.47 -3.46 1.71
CA HIS A 258 26.30 -4.34 1.83
C HIS A 258 24.98 -3.64 1.52
N VAL A 259 24.86 -2.35 1.81
CA VAL A 259 23.63 -1.57 1.71
C VAL A 259 23.71 -0.56 0.59
N GLU A 260 22.71 -0.54 -0.28
CA GLU A 260 22.58 0.44 -1.35
C GLU A 260 21.15 0.99 -1.43
N PHE A 261 21.03 2.32 -1.57
CA PHE A 261 19.76 3.00 -1.79
C PHE A 261 19.56 3.24 -3.29
N LEU A 262 18.61 2.52 -3.89
CA LEU A 262 18.36 2.58 -5.34
C LEU A 262 17.38 3.68 -5.76
N GLY A 263 16.80 4.40 -4.77
CA GLY A 263 15.76 5.39 -5.07
C GLY A 263 14.49 4.75 -5.60
N ASN A 264 13.69 5.54 -6.32
CA ASN A 264 12.44 5.07 -6.90
C ASN A 264 12.68 4.27 -8.16
N LEU A 265 12.07 3.10 -8.24
CA LEU A 265 12.16 2.20 -9.39
C LEU A 265 10.77 1.91 -9.97
N PRO A 266 10.65 1.75 -11.30
CA PRO A 266 9.40 1.27 -11.90
C PRO A 266 9.10 -0.16 -11.46
N GLN A 267 7.81 -0.52 -11.41
CA GLN A 267 7.36 -1.86 -10.96
C GLN A 267 8.04 -3.01 -11.72
N SER A 268 8.36 -2.82 -13.00
CA SER A 268 9.09 -3.83 -13.78
C SER A 268 10.49 -4.12 -13.23
N LYS A 269 11.18 -3.10 -12.74
CA LYS A 269 12.50 -3.25 -12.08
C LYS A 269 12.38 -3.83 -10.68
N ILE A 270 11.34 -3.44 -9.94
CA ILE A 270 11.03 -4.05 -8.63
C ILE A 270 10.76 -5.56 -8.81
N ARG A 271 9.96 -5.95 -9.82
CA ARG A 271 9.74 -7.35 -10.17
C ARG A 271 11.04 -8.09 -10.47
N GLU A 272 11.91 -7.51 -11.30
CA GLU A 272 13.22 -8.10 -11.64
C GLU A 272 14.07 -8.35 -10.39
N LEU A 273 14.20 -7.33 -9.52
CA LEU A 273 14.95 -7.44 -8.27
C LEU A 273 14.33 -8.46 -7.30
N LEU A 274 13.01 -8.48 -7.15
CA LEU A 274 12.32 -9.49 -6.35
C LEU A 274 12.61 -10.90 -6.87
N ASN A 275 12.58 -11.13 -8.20
CA ASN A 275 12.88 -12.44 -8.76
C ASN A 275 14.33 -12.88 -8.50
N ARG A 276 15.28 -11.95 -8.37
CA ARG A 276 16.67 -12.22 -8.04
C ARG A 276 16.93 -12.33 -6.53
N SER A 277 16.03 -11.84 -5.69
CA SER A 277 16.24 -11.74 -4.25
C SER A 277 15.83 -13.01 -3.50
N LYS A 278 16.49 -13.27 -2.38
CA LYS A 278 16.15 -14.37 -1.45
C LYS A 278 15.21 -13.92 -0.33
N LEU A 279 15.13 -12.61 -0.03
CA LEU A 279 14.42 -12.12 1.13
C LEU A 279 13.88 -10.70 0.93
N LEU A 280 12.67 -10.42 1.45
CA LEU A 280 12.15 -9.07 1.65
C LEU A 280 12.15 -8.75 3.15
N ILE A 281 12.75 -7.63 3.55
CA ILE A 281 12.71 -7.07 4.90
C ILE A 281 11.63 -5.99 4.94
N HIS A 282 10.60 -6.21 5.72
CA HIS A 282 9.47 -5.29 5.87
C HIS A 282 9.40 -4.77 7.30
N THR A 283 9.80 -3.52 7.51
CA THR A 283 9.96 -2.92 8.83
C THR A 283 8.85 -1.97 9.25
N SER A 284 7.89 -1.68 8.35
CA SER A 284 6.81 -0.71 8.65
C SER A 284 6.18 -0.95 10.01
N GLU A 285 6.13 0.09 10.82
CA GLU A 285 5.48 0.04 12.13
C GLU A 285 3.97 -0.23 12.00
N TYR A 286 3.36 0.47 11.06
CA TYR A 286 1.94 0.34 10.77
C TYR A 286 1.72 0.00 9.30
N GLU A 287 0.88 -0.98 9.07
CA GLU A 287 0.50 -1.42 7.75
C GLU A 287 -0.97 -1.83 7.77
N THR A 288 -1.77 -1.31 6.85
CA THR A 288 -3.17 -1.73 6.74
C THR A 288 -3.30 -3.07 6.02
N PHE A 289 -2.40 -3.34 5.08
CA PHE A 289 -2.40 -4.60 4.35
C PHE A 289 -1.00 -5.17 4.09
N GLY A 290 -0.14 -4.47 3.34
CA GLY A 290 1.19 -4.95 2.96
C GLY A 290 1.25 -5.50 1.52
N LEU A 291 0.86 -4.69 0.53
CA LEU A 291 0.91 -5.07 -0.89
C LEU A 291 2.28 -5.60 -1.31
N VAL A 292 3.36 -4.94 -0.85
CA VAL A 292 4.74 -5.33 -1.17
C VAL A 292 5.06 -6.74 -0.67
N ALA A 293 4.52 -7.15 0.48
CA ALA A 293 4.71 -8.50 1.01
C ALA A 293 4.07 -9.55 0.10
N ILE A 294 2.89 -9.25 -0.46
CA ILE A 294 2.21 -10.17 -1.37
C ILE A 294 2.87 -10.17 -2.75
N GLU A 295 3.35 -9.03 -3.24
CA GLU A 295 4.15 -8.94 -4.47
C GLU A 295 5.41 -9.80 -4.35
N ALA A 296 6.11 -9.75 -3.19
CA ALA A 296 7.25 -10.61 -2.89
C ALA A 296 6.86 -12.10 -2.86
N HIS A 297 5.79 -12.45 -2.15
CA HIS A 297 5.29 -13.83 -2.12
C HIS A 297 4.93 -14.35 -3.51
N SER A 298 4.34 -13.52 -4.38
CA SER A 298 3.93 -13.92 -5.74
C SER A 298 5.10 -14.37 -6.60
N VAL A 299 6.30 -13.86 -6.35
CA VAL A 299 7.53 -14.26 -7.06
C VAL A 299 8.40 -15.23 -6.24
N GLY A 300 7.85 -15.77 -5.13
CA GLY A 300 8.52 -16.75 -4.29
C GLY A 300 9.61 -16.18 -3.40
N VAL A 301 9.47 -14.91 -2.96
CA VAL A 301 10.36 -14.29 -1.98
C VAL A 301 9.68 -14.28 -0.62
N PRO A 302 10.26 -14.96 0.39
CA PRO A 302 9.76 -14.88 1.76
C PRO A 302 9.96 -13.48 2.33
N VAL A 303 9.09 -13.14 3.29
CA VAL A 303 9.10 -11.83 3.96
C VAL A 303 9.44 -12.01 5.42
N ILE A 304 10.38 -11.21 5.92
CA ILE A 304 10.60 -11.05 7.36
C ILE A 304 10.06 -9.71 7.84
N SER A 305 9.49 -9.70 9.02
CA SER A 305 8.91 -8.49 9.62
C SER A 305 8.93 -8.53 11.14
N ILE A 306 8.87 -7.36 11.75
CA ILE A 306 8.56 -7.17 13.18
C ILE A 306 7.15 -6.60 13.37
N ASN A 307 6.37 -6.43 12.30
CA ASN A 307 5.01 -5.90 12.37
C ASN A 307 4.05 -6.96 12.88
N GLN A 308 3.53 -6.76 14.07
CA GLN A 308 2.61 -7.68 14.74
C GLN A 308 1.13 -7.45 14.35
N GLY A 309 0.85 -6.52 13.45
CA GLY A 309 -0.50 -6.16 12.98
C GLY A 309 -0.95 -6.96 11.76
N SER A 310 -1.23 -6.25 10.67
CA SER A 310 -1.81 -6.81 9.44
C SER A 310 -0.95 -7.91 8.79
N LEU A 311 0.37 -7.83 8.89
CA LEU A 311 1.27 -8.82 8.26
C LEU A 311 1.16 -10.22 8.87
N LYS A 312 0.63 -10.38 10.09
CA LYS A 312 0.27 -11.70 10.66
C LYS A 312 -0.80 -12.45 9.86
N GLU A 313 -1.56 -11.76 9.02
CA GLU A 313 -2.55 -12.40 8.15
C GLU A 313 -1.96 -12.86 6.81
N ILE A 314 -0.74 -12.43 6.52
CA ILE A 314 -0.03 -12.69 5.27
C ILE A 314 1.13 -13.66 5.48
N ILE A 315 1.87 -13.48 6.59
CA ILE A 315 3.10 -14.21 6.88
C ILE A 315 2.83 -15.29 7.92
N ASP A 316 3.14 -16.52 7.54
CA ASP A 316 3.13 -17.70 8.40
C ASP A 316 4.58 -18.11 8.68
N ASN A 317 5.01 -18.11 9.96
CA ASN A 317 6.39 -18.40 10.36
C ASN A 317 6.86 -19.77 9.88
N ASN A 318 8.06 -19.81 9.29
CA ASN A 318 8.69 -21.00 8.70
C ASN A 318 7.90 -21.65 7.54
N ILE A 319 6.91 -20.97 6.98
CA ILE A 319 6.13 -21.42 5.83
C ILE A 319 6.36 -20.52 4.62
N ASN A 320 6.16 -19.20 4.77
CA ASN A 320 6.33 -18.22 3.70
C ASN A 320 7.11 -16.98 4.13
N GLY A 321 7.59 -16.95 5.37
CA GLY A 321 8.32 -15.84 5.94
C GLY A 321 8.52 -16.02 7.44
N TYR A 322 8.84 -14.92 8.12
CA TYR A 322 9.03 -14.92 9.58
C TYR A 322 8.62 -13.55 10.17
N ILE A 323 7.77 -13.57 11.17
CA ILE A 323 7.46 -12.40 12.01
C ILE A 323 8.13 -12.59 13.36
N ALA A 324 9.12 -11.75 13.64
CA ALA A 324 9.82 -11.69 14.90
C ALA A 324 9.18 -10.68 15.86
N GLU A 325 9.40 -10.80 17.15
CA GLU A 325 9.04 -9.77 18.14
C GLU A 325 9.97 -8.56 18.04
N SER A 326 11.23 -8.81 17.69
CA SER A 326 12.25 -7.79 17.40
C SER A 326 13.31 -8.36 16.46
N PHE A 327 14.15 -7.52 15.89
CA PHE A 327 15.29 -7.96 15.07
C PHE A 327 16.40 -8.64 15.88
N ASN A 328 16.34 -8.61 17.19
CA ASN A 328 17.26 -9.36 18.08
C ASN A 328 16.80 -10.80 18.33
N ASP A 329 15.73 -11.26 17.68
CA ASP A 329 15.25 -12.64 17.81
C ASP A 329 16.27 -13.62 17.17
N PRO A 330 16.87 -14.54 17.96
CA PRO A 330 17.87 -15.49 17.43
C PRO A 330 17.27 -16.45 16.39
N TYR A 331 16.00 -16.77 16.46
CA TYR A 331 15.32 -17.62 15.48
C TYR A 331 15.14 -16.94 14.12
N LEU A 332 15.11 -15.61 14.09
CA LEU A 332 15.12 -14.85 12.85
C LEU A 332 16.42 -15.08 12.06
N ASN A 333 17.56 -14.99 12.75
CA ASN A 333 18.86 -15.27 12.14
C ASN A 333 18.96 -16.73 11.65
N GLU A 334 18.48 -17.69 12.43
CA GLU A 334 18.41 -19.10 12.03
C GLU A 334 17.57 -19.29 10.78
N PHE A 335 16.40 -18.65 10.70
CA PHE A 335 15.51 -18.69 9.52
C PHE A 335 16.21 -18.15 8.28
N ILE A 336 16.89 -16.99 8.38
CA ILE A 336 17.60 -16.38 7.25
C ILE A 336 18.77 -17.26 6.81
N LEU A 337 19.58 -17.77 7.74
CA LEU A 337 20.70 -18.65 7.42
C LEU A 337 20.24 -19.94 6.72
N LYS A 338 19.09 -20.50 7.09
CA LYS A 338 18.51 -21.65 6.37
C LYS A 338 18.11 -21.29 4.94
N ILE A 339 17.54 -20.09 4.72
CA ILE A 339 17.23 -19.62 3.35
C ILE A 339 18.50 -19.45 2.50
N LEU A 340 19.59 -18.98 3.12
CA LEU A 340 20.85 -18.75 2.40
C LEU A 340 21.59 -20.05 2.07
N ASN A 341 21.58 -21.03 2.99
CA ASN A 341 22.51 -22.17 2.98
C ASN A 341 21.83 -23.55 2.78
N ASP A 342 20.49 -23.63 2.79
CA ASP A 342 19.74 -24.86 2.55
C ASP A 342 18.79 -24.69 1.34
N ASP A 343 19.22 -25.13 0.17
CA ASP A 343 18.45 -25.01 -1.06
C ASP A 343 17.08 -25.70 -0.99
N LYS A 344 16.94 -26.79 -0.23
CA LYS A 344 15.66 -27.50 -0.08
C LYS A 344 14.68 -26.68 0.77
N PHE A 345 15.18 -26.08 1.84
CA PHE A 345 14.40 -25.20 2.68
C PHE A 345 14.01 -23.92 1.91
N ALA A 346 14.95 -23.31 1.21
CA ALA A 346 14.69 -22.13 0.38
C ALA A 346 13.64 -22.41 -0.69
N ASP A 347 13.72 -23.53 -1.39
CA ASP A 347 12.73 -23.97 -2.40
C ASP A 347 11.34 -24.24 -1.76
N TYR A 348 11.29 -24.88 -0.59
CA TYR A 348 10.05 -25.10 0.15
C TYR A 348 9.37 -23.77 0.52
N ILE A 349 10.12 -22.85 1.12
CA ILE A 349 9.61 -21.52 1.54
C ILE A 349 9.13 -20.72 0.31
N SER A 350 9.92 -20.73 -0.77
CA SER A 350 9.57 -20.03 -2.01
C SER A 350 8.25 -20.55 -2.62
N LYS A 351 8.09 -21.87 -2.74
CA LYS A 351 6.85 -22.49 -3.22
C LYS A 351 5.65 -22.19 -2.32
N SER A 352 5.87 -22.19 -1.02
CA SER A 352 4.84 -21.87 -0.04
C SER A 352 4.42 -20.40 -0.12
N ALA A 353 5.37 -19.48 -0.32
CA ALA A 353 5.10 -18.06 -0.54
C ALA A 353 4.22 -17.86 -1.79
N ILE A 354 4.61 -18.43 -2.93
CA ILE A 354 3.80 -18.38 -4.18
C ILE A 354 2.39 -18.91 -3.95
N ASN A 355 2.27 -20.03 -3.26
CA ASN A 355 0.96 -20.63 -3.01
C ASN A 355 0.09 -19.76 -2.10
N SER A 356 0.70 -19.10 -1.10
CA SER A 356 -0.01 -18.19 -0.19
C SER A 356 -0.50 -16.91 -0.87
N ALA A 357 0.21 -16.44 -1.90
CA ALA A 357 -0.17 -15.25 -2.66
C ALA A 357 -1.41 -15.46 -3.54
N LYS A 358 -1.68 -16.66 -4.01
CA LYS A 358 -2.81 -16.98 -4.92
C LYS A 358 -4.20 -16.62 -4.38
N LYS A 359 -4.34 -16.48 -3.05
CA LYS A 359 -5.60 -16.06 -2.44
C LYS A 359 -5.88 -14.55 -2.59
N TYR A 360 -4.88 -13.79 -3.06
CA TYR A 360 -4.95 -12.34 -3.25
C TYR A 360 -5.03 -12.02 -4.74
N ASP A 361 -6.24 -11.96 -5.27
CA ASP A 361 -6.52 -11.73 -6.68
C ASP A 361 -7.44 -10.51 -6.84
N TRP A 362 -7.01 -9.54 -7.65
CA TRP A 362 -7.79 -8.35 -7.96
C TRP A 362 -9.17 -8.65 -8.55
N LYS A 363 -9.35 -9.79 -9.23
CA LYS A 363 -10.66 -10.22 -9.72
C LYS A 363 -11.60 -10.56 -8.57
N ASN A 364 -11.10 -11.22 -7.53
CA ASN A 364 -11.89 -11.53 -6.33
C ASN A 364 -12.23 -10.25 -5.58
N THR A 365 -11.23 -9.38 -5.35
CA THR A 365 -11.42 -8.05 -4.75
C THR A 365 -12.53 -7.28 -5.47
N THR A 366 -12.45 -7.21 -6.80
CA THR A 366 -13.41 -6.47 -7.63
C THR A 366 -14.78 -7.10 -7.60
N LYS A 367 -14.88 -8.42 -7.61
CA LYS A 367 -16.15 -9.13 -7.48
C LYS A 367 -16.86 -8.83 -6.15
N GLU A 368 -16.11 -8.80 -5.06
CA GLU A 368 -16.65 -8.44 -3.74
C GLU A 368 -17.11 -6.99 -3.71
N LEU A 369 -16.35 -6.07 -4.34
CA LEU A 369 -16.75 -4.67 -4.48
C LEU A 369 -18.03 -4.51 -5.32
N ILE A 370 -18.15 -5.23 -6.43
CA ILE A 370 -19.36 -5.21 -7.28
C ILE A 370 -20.59 -5.65 -6.46
N ASN A 371 -20.49 -6.78 -5.75
CA ASN A 371 -21.59 -7.25 -4.89
C ASN A 371 -21.97 -6.19 -3.84
N LEU A 372 -20.98 -5.48 -3.31
CA LEU A 372 -21.20 -4.43 -2.33
C LEU A 372 -21.89 -3.21 -2.96
N TYR A 373 -21.49 -2.78 -4.16
CA TYR A 373 -22.13 -1.69 -4.89
C TYR A 373 -23.58 -2.04 -5.25
N GLU A 374 -23.82 -3.24 -5.80
CA GLU A 374 -25.15 -3.71 -6.17
C GLU A 374 -26.11 -3.78 -4.98
N SER A 375 -25.60 -3.99 -3.77
CA SER A 375 -26.42 -3.99 -2.56
C SER A 375 -26.93 -2.60 -2.13
N LEU A 376 -26.45 -1.54 -2.78
CA LEU A 376 -26.77 -0.14 -2.46
C LEU A 376 -27.73 0.50 -3.47
N ILE A 377 -27.91 -0.13 -4.62
CA ILE A 377 -28.71 0.33 -5.75
C ILE A 377 -30.01 -0.48 -5.80
#